data_243336a6bfe5dc3e0aef5adfa807e614
#
_entry.id   243336a6bfe5dc3e0aef5adfa807e614
#
_cell.length_a   1.000
_cell.length_b   1.000
_cell.length_c   1.000
_cell.angle_alpha   90.00
_cell.angle_beta   90.00
_cell.angle_gamma   90.00
#
_symmetry.space_group_name_H-M   'P 1'
#
loop_
_entity.id
_entity.type
_entity.pdbx_description
1 polymer ?
#
loop_
_entity_poly.entity_id
_entity_poly.type
_entity_poly.pdbx_seq_one_letter_code
_entity_poly.pdbx_strand_id
1 'polypeptide(L)'
;MLRFVIAVSLLAGLSAFARAEDAAPLSPKALAEGVAVYKKANCVGCHKWHGDGGGGYGGAALSLRKTQLTRDQIVETIACGRPGVGMPFHLRDVYDDAAKPCFGLGRADLTGQMPPTATAFLRSAEIEAVADYVLANIKGKGDVNLADCEAFFGKSNRQCSQYEKAAQ
;
A
#
# COMPACT_ATOMS: atom_id res chain seq x y z
N MET A 1 -60.92 9.05 -35.43
CA MET A 1 -60.18 7.93 -34.81
C MET A 1 -58.71 8.24 -34.90
N LEU A 2 -58.09 8.74 -33.83
CA LEU A 2 -56.71 9.19 -33.79
C LEU A 2 -55.88 8.09 -33.08
N ARG A 3 -54.95 7.43 -33.82
CA ARG A 3 -54.05 6.38 -33.30
C ARG A 3 -52.80 7.04 -32.73
N PHE A 4 -52.63 7.04 -31.40
CA PHE A 4 -51.41 7.38 -30.75
C PHE A 4 -50.42 6.19 -30.81
N VAL A 5 -49.31 6.40 -31.47
CA VAL A 5 -48.17 5.47 -31.46
C VAL A 5 -47.21 5.91 -30.34
N ILE A 6 -47.12 5.11 -29.28
CA ILE A 6 -46.16 5.32 -28.18
C ILE A 6 -44.84 4.67 -28.59
N ALA A 7 -43.83 5.48 -28.87
CA ALA A 7 -42.44 5.02 -29.06
C ALA A 7 -41.80 4.81 -27.69
N VAL A 8 -41.55 3.54 -27.35
CA VAL A 8 -40.77 3.18 -26.15
C VAL A 8 -39.28 3.18 -26.52
N SER A 9 -38.57 4.22 -26.07
CA SER A 9 -37.11 4.29 -26.21
C SER A 9 -36.42 3.44 -25.10
N LEU A 10 -35.85 2.29 -25.46
CA LEU A 10 -34.98 1.52 -24.58
C LEU A 10 -33.63 2.26 -24.47
N LEU A 11 -33.39 2.92 -23.33
CA LEU A 11 -32.04 3.34 -22.94
C LEU A 11 -31.27 2.11 -22.41
N ALA A 12 -30.40 1.55 -23.24
CA ALA A 12 -29.41 0.57 -22.80
C ALA A 12 -28.33 1.27 -21.99
N GLY A 13 -28.43 1.20 -20.65
CA GLY A 13 -27.39 1.69 -19.74
C GLY A 13 -26.14 0.80 -19.87
N LEU A 14 -25.08 1.30 -20.51
CA LEU A 14 -23.74 0.70 -20.41
C LEU A 14 -23.23 0.93 -18.97
N SER A 15 -23.34 -0.10 -18.14
CA SER A 15 -22.62 -0.15 -16.87
C SER A 15 -21.13 -0.34 -17.18
N ALA A 16 -20.37 0.74 -17.17
CA ALA A 16 -18.91 0.67 -17.18
C ALA A 16 -18.47 0.06 -15.85
N PHE A 17 -18.16 -1.22 -15.86
CA PHE A 17 -17.43 -1.85 -14.75
C PHE A 17 -16.03 -1.23 -14.75
N ALA A 18 -15.74 -0.37 -13.74
CA ALA A 18 -14.40 0.08 -13.45
C ALA A 18 -13.56 -1.17 -13.10
N ARG A 19 -12.72 -1.60 -14.04
CA ARG A 19 -11.69 -2.59 -13.78
C ARG A 19 -10.75 -1.99 -12.75
N ALA A 20 -10.48 -2.75 -11.68
CA ALA A 20 -9.33 -2.47 -10.84
C ALA A 20 -8.09 -2.47 -11.75
N GLU A 21 -7.48 -1.32 -11.90
CA GLU A 21 -6.29 -1.15 -12.72
C GLU A 21 -5.15 -1.88 -11.99
N ASP A 22 -4.76 -3.05 -12.50
CA ASP A 22 -3.60 -3.77 -12.00
C ASP A 22 -2.38 -2.87 -12.26
N ALA A 23 -1.66 -2.52 -11.18
CA ALA A 23 -0.48 -1.69 -11.29
C ALA A 23 0.53 -2.33 -12.26
N ALA A 24 1.02 -1.54 -13.23
CA ALA A 24 2.00 -2.01 -14.19
C ALA A 24 3.27 -2.52 -13.48
N PRO A 25 3.95 -3.54 -14.05
CA PRO A 25 5.20 -4.03 -13.49
C PRO A 25 6.24 -2.92 -13.38
N LEU A 26 6.90 -2.83 -12.24
CA LEU A 26 7.98 -1.87 -12.03
C LEU A 26 9.22 -2.23 -12.85
N SER A 27 9.96 -1.22 -13.31
CA SER A 27 11.31 -1.45 -13.84
C SER A 27 12.22 -2.04 -12.73
N PRO A 28 13.29 -2.77 -13.09
CA PRO A 28 14.21 -3.32 -12.08
C PRO A 28 14.80 -2.26 -11.13
N LYS A 29 15.03 -1.05 -11.62
CA LYS A 29 15.50 0.08 -10.82
C LYS A 29 14.43 0.54 -9.82
N ALA A 30 13.20 0.75 -10.28
CA ALA A 30 12.10 1.19 -9.42
C ALA A 30 11.76 0.13 -8.36
N LEU A 31 11.82 -1.16 -8.72
CA LEU A 31 11.66 -2.27 -7.77
C LEU A 31 12.73 -2.23 -6.68
N ALA A 32 14.00 -2.08 -7.07
CA ALA A 32 15.11 -2.03 -6.11
C ALA A 32 15.00 -0.81 -5.17
N GLU A 33 14.57 0.34 -5.68
CA GLU A 33 14.33 1.55 -4.90
C GLU A 33 13.19 1.34 -3.90
N GLY A 34 12.04 0.83 -4.32
CA GLY A 34 10.91 0.52 -3.45
C GLY A 34 11.27 -0.47 -2.34
N VAL A 35 12.00 -1.56 -2.67
CA VAL A 35 12.52 -2.53 -1.69
C VAL A 35 13.48 -1.87 -0.70
N ALA A 36 14.38 -1.01 -1.17
CA ALA A 36 15.32 -0.30 -0.30
C ALA A 36 14.60 0.60 0.70
N VAL A 37 13.58 1.34 0.25
CA VAL A 37 12.77 2.20 1.13
C VAL A 37 11.95 1.35 2.11
N TYR A 38 11.35 0.25 1.67
CA TYR A 38 10.60 -0.67 2.52
C TYR A 38 11.45 -1.22 3.69
N LYS A 39 12.73 -1.50 3.41
CA LYS A 39 13.72 -1.88 4.43
C LYS A 39 14.12 -0.71 5.32
N LYS A 40 14.49 0.44 4.72
CA LYS A 40 14.92 1.67 5.40
C LYS A 40 13.88 2.15 6.42
N ALA A 41 12.62 2.16 6.04
CA ALA A 41 11.51 2.62 6.87
C ALA A 41 11.01 1.57 7.87
N ASN A 42 11.66 0.40 7.92
CA ASN A 42 11.28 -0.73 8.79
C ASN A 42 9.84 -1.24 8.59
N CYS A 43 9.30 -1.13 7.38
CA CYS A 43 7.98 -1.71 7.06
C CYS A 43 7.97 -3.23 7.32
N VAL A 44 9.12 -3.88 7.11
CA VAL A 44 9.34 -5.32 7.34
C VAL A 44 9.00 -5.71 8.78
N GLY A 45 9.33 -4.88 9.78
CA GLY A 45 9.13 -5.19 11.20
C GLY A 45 7.66 -5.39 11.58
N CYS A 46 6.76 -4.71 10.86
CA CYS A 46 5.33 -4.80 11.09
C CYS A 46 4.62 -5.62 10.00
N HIS A 47 4.89 -5.33 8.74
CA HIS A 47 4.19 -5.94 7.60
C HIS A 47 4.88 -7.18 7.05
N LYS A 48 6.04 -7.56 7.59
CA LYS A 48 6.93 -8.62 7.07
C LYS A 48 7.41 -8.29 5.64
N TRP A 49 8.40 -9.02 5.14
CA TRP A 49 8.95 -8.78 3.81
C TRP A 49 7.93 -9.03 2.68
N HIS A 50 6.99 -9.95 2.90
CA HIS A 50 5.97 -10.36 1.93
C HIS A 50 4.63 -9.63 2.08
N GLY A 51 4.49 -8.76 3.09
CA GLY A 51 3.32 -7.90 3.25
C GLY A 51 2.09 -8.54 3.91
N ASP A 52 2.17 -9.74 4.47
CA ASP A 52 0.99 -10.39 5.11
C ASP A 52 0.59 -9.76 6.45
N GLY A 53 1.44 -8.90 6.99
CA GLY A 53 1.17 -8.30 8.29
C GLY A 53 1.41 -9.26 9.45
N GLY A 54 0.70 -9.04 10.56
CA GLY A 54 0.85 -9.86 11.76
C GLY A 54 2.13 -9.61 12.54
N GLY A 55 2.91 -8.58 12.21
CA GLY A 55 4.03 -8.07 12.97
C GLY A 55 3.64 -6.85 13.82
N GLY A 56 4.64 -6.20 14.42
CA GLY A 56 4.43 -5.09 15.34
C GLY A 56 3.92 -5.54 16.71
N TYR A 57 3.59 -4.59 17.56
CA TYR A 57 3.07 -4.87 18.90
C TYR A 57 1.73 -5.61 18.82
N GLY A 58 1.67 -6.79 19.44
CA GLY A 58 0.46 -7.62 19.46
C GLY A 58 0.02 -8.18 18.12
N GLY A 59 0.88 -8.15 17.07
CA GLY A 59 0.52 -8.66 15.75
C GLY A 59 -0.49 -7.80 14.99
N ALA A 60 -0.65 -6.52 15.36
CA ALA A 60 -1.73 -5.65 14.88
C ALA A 60 -1.57 -5.16 13.43
N ALA A 61 -0.39 -5.32 12.80
CA ALA A 61 -0.18 -4.83 11.44
C ALA A 61 -1.04 -5.61 10.43
N LEU A 62 -1.86 -4.87 9.70
CA LEU A 62 -2.74 -5.43 8.68
C LEU A 62 -1.95 -5.93 7.46
N SER A 63 -2.53 -6.90 6.76
CA SER A 63 -1.98 -7.41 5.50
C SER A 63 -2.04 -6.34 4.41
N LEU A 64 -0.87 -6.02 3.84
CA LEU A 64 -0.77 -5.19 2.64
C LEU A 64 -1.23 -5.96 1.39
N ARG A 65 -1.12 -7.29 1.38
CA ARG A 65 -1.59 -8.14 0.26
C ARG A 65 -3.10 -8.05 0.09
N LYS A 66 -3.83 -7.83 1.18
CA LYS A 66 -5.30 -7.75 1.21
C LYS A 66 -5.82 -6.31 1.22
N THR A 67 -4.95 -5.30 1.18
CA THR A 67 -5.38 -3.89 1.24
C THR A 67 -6.24 -3.52 0.04
N GLN A 68 -7.27 -2.72 0.29
CA GLN A 68 -8.13 -2.15 -0.75
C GLN A 68 -7.80 -0.68 -1.04
N LEU A 69 -6.81 -0.13 -0.34
CA LEU A 69 -6.41 1.26 -0.51
C LEU A 69 -5.95 1.53 -1.94
N THR A 70 -6.31 2.71 -2.45
CA THR A 70 -5.78 3.25 -3.71
C THR A 70 -4.30 3.67 -3.53
N ARG A 71 -3.62 4.02 -4.63
CA ARG A 71 -2.26 4.55 -4.58
C ARG A 71 -2.16 5.75 -3.65
N ASP A 72 -3.02 6.75 -3.84
CA ASP A 72 -2.99 7.98 -3.07
C ASP A 72 -3.26 7.74 -1.59
N GLN A 73 -4.18 6.84 -1.27
CA GLN A 73 -4.45 6.43 0.11
C GLN A 73 -3.26 5.69 0.75
N ILE A 74 -2.51 4.91 -0.03
CA ILE A 74 -1.28 4.26 0.46
C ILE A 74 -0.21 5.33 0.71
N VAL A 75 0.00 6.28 -0.20
CA VAL A 75 0.93 7.40 -0.04
C VAL A 75 0.58 8.21 1.20
N GLU A 76 -0.68 8.62 1.37
CA GLU A 76 -1.16 9.34 2.54
C GLU A 76 -0.94 8.53 3.82
N THR A 77 -1.28 7.24 3.81
CA THR A 77 -1.10 6.35 4.98
C THR A 77 0.37 6.21 5.37
N ILE A 78 1.30 6.14 4.42
CA ILE A 78 2.74 6.09 4.72
C ILE A 78 3.23 7.44 5.24
N ALA A 79 2.85 8.54 4.60
CA ALA A 79 3.23 9.89 5.02
C ALA A 79 2.77 10.19 6.44
N CYS A 80 1.51 9.90 6.72
CA CYS A 80 0.78 10.31 7.91
C CYS A 80 0.75 9.27 9.04
N GLY A 81 1.12 8.02 8.76
CA GLY A 81 0.85 6.93 9.68
C GLY A 81 -0.65 6.68 9.83
N ARG A 82 -1.05 6.09 10.94
CA ARG A 82 -2.47 5.86 11.24
C ARG A 82 -2.80 6.27 12.66
N PRO A 83 -3.63 7.31 12.85
CA PRO A 83 -4.08 7.76 14.16
C PRO A 83 -4.71 6.62 14.99
N GLY A 84 -4.41 6.59 16.27
CA GLY A 84 -4.97 5.61 17.21
C GLY A 84 -4.38 4.20 17.12
N VAL A 85 -3.42 3.96 16.21
CA VAL A 85 -2.75 2.65 16.09
C VAL A 85 -1.23 2.84 15.95
N GLY A 86 -0.48 1.73 16.01
CA GLY A 86 0.99 1.75 16.06
C GLY A 86 1.71 2.02 14.72
N MET A 87 1.02 2.35 13.62
CA MET A 87 1.67 2.67 12.35
C MET A 87 2.24 4.10 12.39
N PRO A 88 3.57 4.27 12.28
CA PRO A 88 4.21 5.57 12.40
C PRO A 88 3.99 6.46 11.17
N PHE A 89 4.09 7.78 11.35
CA PHE A 89 4.18 8.72 10.24
C PHE A 89 5.63 8.87 9.77
N HIS A 90 5.81 8.89 8.45
CA HIS A 90 7.15 8.93 7.83
C HIS A 90 7.49 10.27 7.17
N LEU A 91 6.52 11.15 6.92
CA LEU A 91 6.79 12.48 6.41
C LEU A 91 7.03 13.45 7.57
N ARG A 92 8.19 14.14 7.54
CA ARG A 92 8.56 15.09 8.60
C ARG A 92 7.53 16.23 8.67
N ASP A 93 7.21 16.65 9.87
CA ASP A 93 6.36 17.82 10.19
C ASP A 93 4.95 17.80 9.56
N VAL A 94 4.51 16.66 9.05
CA VAL A 94 3.24 16.51 8.33
C VAL A 94 2.00 16.92 9.15
N TYR A 95 2.07 16.80 10.46
CA TYR A 95 0.98 17.19 11.35
C TYR A 95 1.07 18.64 11.87
N ASP A 96 2.15 19.34 11.54
CA ASP A 96 2.36 20.74 11.86
C ASP A 96 2.00 21.65 10.67
N ASP A 97 1.66 21.07 9.52
CA ASP A 97 1.21 21.77 8.32
C ASP A 97 -0.22 22.28 8.50
N ALA A 98 -0.40 23.60 8.28
CA ALA A 98 -1.70 24.26 8.36
C ALA A 98 -2.73 23.73 7.33
N ALA A 99 -2.26 23.16 6.22
CA ALA A 99 -3.11 22.52 5.21
C ALA A 99 -3.74 21.21 5.68
N LYS A 100 -3.29 20.67 6.84
CA LYS A 100 -3.77 19.39 7.41
C LYS A 100 -3.80 18.26 6.38
N PRO A 101 -2.66 17.91 5.76
CA PRO A 101 -2.62 16.93 4.67
C PRO A 101 -2.93 15.51 5.12
N CYS A 102 -3.00 15.25 6.42
CA CYS A 102 -3.24 13.93 7.00
C CYS A 102 -4.71 13.76 7.37
N PHE A 103 -5.50 13.20 6.47
CA PHE A 103 -6.92 12.92 6.71
C PHE A 103 -7.73 14.16 7.12
N GLY A 104 -7.26 15.36 6.77
CA GLY A 104 -7.84 16.62 7.23
C GLY A 104 -7.56 16.96 8.71
N LEU A 105 -6.64 16.23 9.35
CA LEU A 105 -6.33 16.35 10.77
C LEU A 105 -4.98 17.03 10.99
N GLY A 106 -4.90 17.92 11.99
CA GLY A 106 -3.66 18.45 12.52
C GLY A 106 -3.35 17.87 13.89
N ARG A 107 -2.20 18.22 14.44
CA ARG A 107 -1.74 17.74 15.75
C ARG A 107 -2.77 17.96 16.87
N ALA A 108 -3.44 19.10 16.88
CA ALA A 108 -4.43 19.44 17.90
C ALA A 108 -5.68 18.54 17.86
N ASP A 109 -6.00 17.98 16.68
CA ASP A 109 -7.18 17.13 16.50
C ASP A 109 -6.94 15.70 16.98
N LEU A 110 -5.67 15.32 17.25
CA LEU A 110 -5.22 13.95 17.52
C LEU A 110 -4.83 13.70 19.00
N THR A 111 -5.43 14.42 19.94
CA THR A 111 -5.11 14.26 21.36
C THR A 111 -5.22 12.78 21.79
N GLY A 112 -4.09 12.21 22.24
CA GLY A 112 -4.01 10.81 22.66
C GLY A 112 -4.04 9.77 21.51
N GLN A 113 -4.14 10.21 20.26
CA GLN A 113 -4.21 9.32 19.08
C GLN A 113 -3.13 9.60 18.02
N MET A 114 -2.14 10.45 18.36
CA MET A 114 -1.02 10.72 17.46
C MET A 114 -0.32 9.41 17.05
N PRO A 115 -0.10 9.20 15.74
CA PRO A 115 0.75 8.11 15.29
C PRO A 115 2.15 8.25 15.88
N PRO A 116 2.86 7.15 16.14
CA PRO A 116 4.26 7.21 16.54
C PRO A 116 5.12 7.92 15.49
N THR A 117 6.18 8.56 15.94
CA THR A 117 7.22 9.06 15.02
C THR A 117 8.00 7.89 14.43
N ALA A 118 8.21 7.89 13.13
CA ALA A 118 9.01 6.86 12.47
C ALA A 118 10.49 6.94 12.90
N THR A 119 11.16 5.79 12.93
CA THR A 119 12.61 5.71 13.17
C THR A 119 13.42 6.31 12.01
N ALA A 120 12.84 6.35 10.81
CA ALA A 120 13.42 6.98 9.64
C ALA A 120 12.35 7.80 8.90
N PHE A 121 12.59 9.10 8.75
CA PHE A 121 11.77 9.93 7.89
C PHE A 121 12.09 9.67 6.43
N LEU A 122 11.06 9.80 5.59
CA LEU A 122 11.13 9.63 4.14
C LEU A 122 10.85 10.97 3.45
N ARG A 123 11.47 11.16 2.30
CA ARG A 123 11.13 12.23 1.35
C ARG A 123 9.89 11.79 0.56
N SER A 124 9.15 12.74 0.00
CA SER A 124 7.95 12.44 -0.80
C SER A 124 8.22 11.41 -1.91
N ALA A 125 9.32 11.55 -2.65
CA ALA A 125 9.69 10.58 -3.69
C ALA A 125 9.95 9.16 -3.14
N GLU A 126 10.48 9.03 -1.93
CA GLU A 126 10.67 7.73 -1.29
C GLU A 126 9.34 7.12 -0.84
N ILE A 127 8.41 7.94 -0.37
CA ILE A 127 7.04 7.52 -0.03
C ILE A 127 6.32 7.00 -1.27
N GLU A 128 6.42 7.73 -2.39
CA GLU A 128 5.85 7.30 -3.67
C GLU A 128 6.48 5.98 -4.16
N ALA A 129 7.81 5.88 -4.13
CA ALA A 129 8.52 4.68 -4.56
C ALA A 129 8.11 3.44 -3.76
N VAL A 130 7.96 3.55 -2.44
CA VAL A 130 7.51 2.41 -1.63
C VAL A 130 6.03 2.12 -1.79
N ALA A 131 5.19 3.13 -2.05
CA ALA A 131 3.78 2.93 -2.38
C ALA A 131 3.62 2.17 -3.69
N ASP A 132 4.37 2.55 -4.73
CA ASP A 132 4.38 1.86 -6.02
C ASP A 132 4.89 0.42 -5.89
N TYR A 133 5.91 0.17 -5.06
CA TYR A 133 6.37 -1.17 -4.73
C TYR A 133 5.25 -2.01 -4.07
N VAL A 134 4.54 -1.46 -3.10
CA VAL A 134 3.42 -2.17 -2.44
C VAL A 134 2.34 -2.52 -3.44
N LEU A 135 1.98 -1.60 -4.32
CA LEU A 135 0.96 -1.82 -5.35
C LEU A 135 1.37 -2.88 -6.38
N ALA A 136 2.58 -2.79 -6.91
CA ALA A 136 3.02 -3.65 -8.01
C ALA A 136 3.45 -5.05 -7.54
N ASN A 137 4.01 -5.17 -6.32
CA ASN A 137 4.68 -6.39 -5.87
C ASN A 137 4.07 -7.05 -4.63
N ILE A 138 3.15 -6.38 -3.92
CA ILE A 138 2.55 -6.93 -2.70
C ILE A 138 1.03 -7.03 -2.81
N LYS A 139 0.35 -5.93 -3.08
CA LYS A 139 -1.13 -5.88 -3.13
C LYS A 139 -1.69 -6.86 -4.17
N GLY A 140 -2.64 -7.68 -3.76
CA GLY A 140 -3.34 -8.61 -4.64
C GLY A 140 -2.53 -9.83 -5.10
N LYS A 141 -1.29 -10.01 -4.62
CA LYS A 141 -0.39 -11.11 -5.04
C LYS A 141 -0.71 -12.40 -4.29
N GLY A 142 -1.70 -13.06 -4.29
CA GLY A 142 -1.99 -14.39 -3.75
C GLY A 142 -0.98 -14.92 -2.70
N ASP A 143 -0.71 -16.20 -2.69
CA ASP A 143 0.26 -16.81 -1.78
C ASP A 143 1.70 -16.41 -2.13
N VAL A 144 2.55 -16.35 -1.09
CA VAL A 144 3.96 -16.02 -1.25
C VAL A 144 4.70 -17.15 -1.98
N ASN A 145 5.49 -16.78 -2.97
CA ASN A 145 6.22 -17.72 -3.81
C ASN A 145 7.72 -17.39 -3.92
N LEU A 146 8.47 -18.23 -4.64
CA LEU A 146 9.90 -18.05 -4.83
C LEU A 146 10.24 -16.73 -5.52
N ALA A 147 9.48 -16.35 -6.56
CA ALA A 147 9.72 -15.12 -7.29
C ALA A 147 9.54 -13.86 -6.41
N ASP A 148 8.53 -13.86 -5.53
CA ASP A 148 8.34 -12.78 -4.55
C ASP A 148 9.56 -12.67 -3.61
N CYS A 149 10.05 -13.82 -3.15
CA CYS A 149 11.20 -13.87 -2.23
C CYS A 149 12.48 -13.38 -2.93
N GLU A 150 12.75 -13.83 -4.13
CA GLU A 150 13.93 -13.43 -4.91
C GLU A 150 13.88 -11.94 -5.30
N ALA A 151 12.71 -11.41 -5.59
CA ALA A 151 12.53 -9.98 -5.85
C ALA A 151 12.92 -9.13 -4.64
N PHE A 152 12.66 -9.62 -3.43
CA PHE A 152 12.96 -8.90 -2.18
C PHE A 152 14.40 -9.11 -1.68
N PHE A 153 14.88 -10.34 -1.68
CA PHE A 153 16.18 -10.71 -1.09
C PHE A 153 17.31 -10.86 -2.11
N GLY A 154 17.00 -10.92 -3.39
CA GLY A 154 17.91 -11.27 -4.47
C GLY A 154 17.86 -12.76 -4.80
N LYS A 155 18.26 -13.09 -6.03
CA LYS A 155 18.29 -14.47 -6.53
C LYS A 155 19.22 -15.36 -5.69
N SER A 156 18.84 -16.62 -5.56
CA SER A 156 19.59 -17.64 -4.83
C SER A 156 19.86 -17.29 -3.36
N ASN A 157 19.05 -16.41 -2.77
CA ASN A 157 19.17 -16.07 -1.36
C ASN A 157 18.69 -17.23 -0.49
N ARG A 158 19.51 -17.60 0.52
CA ARG A 158 19.21 -18.72 1.43
C ARG A 158 17.85 -18.58 2.14
N GLN A 159 17.34 -17.35 2.33
CA GLN A 159 16.01 -17.12 2.92
C GLN A 159 14.89 -17.61 2.01
N CYS A 160 15.15 -17.80 0.71
CA CYS A 160 14.15 -18.25 -0.27
C CYS A 160 14.10 -19.77 -0.45
N SER A 161 15.02 -20.53 0.13
CA SER A 161 15.11 -21.98 -0.07
C SER A 161 13.87 -22.78 0.34
N GLN A 162 13.06 -22.25 1.27
CA GLN A 162 11.79 -22.88 1.66
C GLN A 162 10.74 -22.83 0.53
N TYR A 163 10.82 -21.83 -0.36
CA TYR A 163 9.90 -21.67 -1.48
C TYR A 163 10.34 -22.46 -2.72
N GLU A 164 11.62 -22.85 -2.82
CA GLU A 164 12.11 -23.74 -3.88
C GLU A 164 11.49 -25.14 -3.77
N LYS A 165 11.31 -25.64 -2.53
CA LYS A 165 10.74 -26.97 -2.27
C LYS A 165 9.23 -27.04 -2.50
N ALA A 166 8.52 -25.93 -2.44
CA ALA A 166 7.08 -25.87 -2.66
C ALA A 166 6.72 -25.81 -4.18
N ALA A 167 7.71 -25.60 -5.05
CA ALA A 167 7.53 -25.54 -6.51
C ALA A 167 7.81 -26.88 -7.23
N GLN A 168 8.19 -27.94 -6.48
CA GLN A 168 8.39 -29.31 -6.97
C GLN A 168 7.17 -30.19 -6.65
#